data_b2c81b323f628f7fc7587a395e52427d
#
_entry.id   b2c81b323f628f7fc7587a395e52427d
#
_cell.length_a   1.000
_cell.length_b   1.000
_cell.length_c   1.000
_cell.angle_alpha   90.00
_cell.angle_beta   90.00
_cell.angle_gamma   90.00
#
_symmetry.space_group_name_H-M   'P 1'
#
loop_
_entity.id
_entity.type
_entity.pdbx_description
1 polymer ?
#
loop_
_entity_poly.entity_id
_entity_poly.type
_entity_poly.pdbx_seq_one_letter_code
_entity_poly.pdbx_strand_id
1 'polypeptide(L)'
;MSFSPETIIFLLQFDTGVSYREMAKQANIPLTQINSVRYNDVITKKTHEAISTVFGDDWDDIENVRMYQKRYNQVMNLDYKRLKSLRVKKCLTLGKAAIIFKMSYKTVEQLEKGERTFKHYPQYQEFASFYENDLLKPIQRKKKDSKPVHYMTFKNIAKRGSKICWQTGKRIQL
;
A
#
# COMPACT_ATOMS: atom_id res chain seq x y z
N MET A 1 2.50 19.79 -13.61
CA MET A 1 3.55 18.79 -13.37
C MET A 1 3.36 17.70 -14.40
N SER A 2 4.39 17.41 -15.17
CA SER A 2 4.43 16.29 -16.12
C SER A 2 5.01 15.07 -15.39
N PHE A 3 4.46 13.90 -15.67
CA PHE A 3 5.03 12.63 -15.18
C PHE A 3 6.10 12.17 -16.16
N SER A 4 7.14 11.51 -15.65
CA SER A 4 8.12 10.87 -16.51
C SER A 4 7.56 9.59 -17.15
N PRO A 5 8.01 9.20 -18.35
CA PRO A 5 7.60 7.95 -19.00
C PRO A 5 7.79 6.71 -18.12
N GLU A 6 8.86 6.62 -17.35
CA GLU A 6 9.09 5.56 -16.36
C GLU A 6 7.97 5.51 -15.33
N THR A 7 7.61 6.67 -14.77
CA THR A 7 6.54 6.78 -13.77
C THR A 7 5.20 6.35 -14.35
N ILE A 8 4.88 6.77 -15.57
CA ILE A 8 3.61 6.43 -16.23
C ILE A 8 3.49 4.92 -16.43
N ILE A 9 4.51 4.27 -16.97
CA ILE A 9 4.52 2.81 -17.21
C ILE A 9 4.45 2.04 -15.87
N PHE A 10 5.13 2.52 -14.83
CA PHE A 10 5.03 1.92 -13.50
C PHE A 10 3.61 2.01 -12.94
N LEU A 11 2.98 3.17 -13.02
CA LEU A 11 1.62 3.38 -12.54
C LEU A 11 0.60 2.57 -13.33
N LEU A 12 0.75 2.49 -14.67
CA LEU A 12 -0.08 1.65 -15.53
C LEU A 12 0.04 0.17 -15.16
N GLN A 13 1.26 -0.32 -14.95
CA GLN A 13 1.49 -1.70 -14.47
C GLN A 13 0.80 -1.94 -13.13
N PHE A 14 0.93 -1.02 -12.20
CA PHE A 14 0.30 -1.14 -10.89
C PHE A 14 -1.23 -1.15 -10.99
N ASP A 15 -1.79 -0.27 -11.81
CA ASP A 15 -3.24 -0.12 -11.96
C ASP A 15 -3.89 -1.30 -12.66
N THR A 16 -3.27 -1.81 -13.71
CA THR A 16 -3.79 -2.92 -14.52
C THR A 16 -3.44 -4.30 -13.97
N GLY A 17 -2.36 -4.41 -13.18
CA GLY A 17 -1.81 -5.68 -12.73
C GLY A 17 -1.03 -6.44 -13.81
N VAL A 18 -0.89 -5.88 -14.99
CA VAL A 18 -0.18 -6.50 -16.12
C VAL A 18 1.32 -6.35 -15.92
N SER A 19 2.08 -7.45 -15.91
CA SER A 19 3.54 -7.39 -15.80
C SER A 19 4.17 -6.80 -17.05
N TYR A 20 5.37 -6.20 -16.91
CA TYR A 20 6.10 -5.65 -18.08
C TYR A 20 6.35 -6.69 -19.18
N ARG A 21 6.57 -7.95 -18.80
CA ARG A 21 6.71 -9.05 -19.76
C ARG A 21 5.40 -9.31 -20.50
N GLU A 22 4.29 -9.31 -19.80
CA GLU A 22 2.98 -9.51 -20.41
C GLU A 22 2.56 -8.29 -21.24
N MET A 23 2.85 -7.08 -20.77
CA MET A 23 2.66 -5.84 -21.53
C MET A 23 3.43 -5.88 -22.86
N ALA A 24 4.71 -6.26 -22.83
CA ALA A 24 5.52 -6.40 -24.04
C ALA A 24 4.96 -7.45 -25.00
N LYS A 25 4.50 -8.60 -24.47
CA LYS A 25 3.89 -9.68 -25.25
C LYS A 25 2.58 -9.23 -25.91
N GLN A 26 1.68 -8.58 -25.15
CA GLN A 26 0.39 -8.10 -25.66
C GLN A 26 0.60 -7.00 -26.72
N ALA A 27 1.54 -6.10 -26.49
CA ALA A 27 1.90 -5.03 -27.43
C ALA A 27 2.76 -5.52 -28.62
N ASN A 28 3.12 -6.81 -28.66
CA ASN A 28 3.96 -7.42 -29.69
C ASN A 28 5.29 -6.67 -29.89
N ILE A 29 5.92 -6.26 -28.82
CA ILE A 29 7.25 -5.61 -28.82
C ILE A 29 8.22 -6.38 -27.91
N PRO A 30 9.54 -6.28 -28.18
CA PRO A 30 10.54 -6.85 -27.29
C PRO A 30 10.47 -6.25 -25.88
N LEU A 31 10.65 -7.09 -24.85
CA LEU A 31 10.70 -6.62 -23.44
C LEU A 31 11.79 -5.56 -23.22
N THR A 32 12.85 -5.59 -24.01
CA THR A 32 13.93 -4.59 -23.99
C THR A 32 13.42 -3.17 -24.27
N GLN A 33 12.38 -3.01 -25.10
CA GLN A 33 11.79 -1.70 -25.36
C GLN A 33 11.05 -1.16 -24.11
N ILE A 34 10.28 -2.00 -23.41
CA ILE A 34 9.65 -1.60 -22.14
C ILE A 34 10.72 -1.28 -21.08
N ASN A 35 11.76 -2.11 -21.00
CA ASN A 35 12.86 -1.85 -20.07
C ASN A 35 13.64 -0.58 -20.43
N SER A 36 13.77 -0.23 -21.71
CA SER A 36 14.38 1.03 -22.12
C SER A 36 13.60 2.23 -21.60
N VAL A 37 12.27 2.20 -21.63
CA VAL A 37 11.46 3.26 -21.03
C VAL A 37 11.73 3.38 -19.51
N ARG A 38 11.82 2.24 -18.82
CA ARG A 38 12.07 2.20 -17.38
C ARG A 38 13.45 2.73 -16.96
N TYR A 39 14.48 2.47 -17.76
CA TYR A 39 15.85 2.82 -17.36
C TYR A 39 16.35 4.12 -17.98
N ASN A 40 15.84 4.47 -19.15
CA ASN A 40 16.29 5.64 -19.87
C ASN A 40 15.28 6.80 -19.82
N ASP A 41 14.10 6.56 -19.23
CA ASP A 41 13.00 7.52 -19.14
C ASP A 41 12.58 8.13 -20.50
N VAL A 42 12.72 7.34 -21.57
CA VAL A 42 12.38 7.74 -22.94
C VAL A 42 11.44 6.72 -23.56
N ILE A 43 10.33 7.19 -24.10
CA ILE A 43 9.41 6.38 -24.89
C ILE A 43 9.57 6.74 -26.37
N THR A 44 9.81 5.72 -27.21
CA THR A 44 9.81 5.91 -28.66
C THR A 44 8.38 5.92 -29.20
N LYS A 45 8.15 6.62 -30.32
CA LYS A 45 6.83 6.63 -30.98
C LYS A 45 6.30 5.22 -31.23
N LYS A 46 7.15 4.30 -31.71
CA LYS A 46 6.79 2.91 -31.94
C LYS A 46 6.36 2.19 -30.66
N THR A 47 7.04 2.43 -29.55
CA THR A 47 6.68 1.83 -28.25
C THR A 47 5.38 2.40 -27.72
N HIS A 48 5.17 3.71 -27.88
CA HIS A 48 3.92 4.37 -27.50
C HIS A 48 2.74 3.80 -28.27
N GLU A 49 2.80 3.77 -29.61
CA GLU A 49 1.76 3.20 -30.46
C GLU A 49 1.45 1.74 -30.12
N ALA A 50 2.49 0.94 -29.84
CA ALA A 50 2.30 -0.46 -29.46
C ALA A 50 1.60 -0.61 -28.11
N ILE A 51 1.88 0.24 -27.13
CA ILE A 51 1.19 0.24 -25.83
C ILE A 51 -0.25 0.73 -26.00
N SER A 52 -0.49 1.76 -26.81
CA SER A 52 -1.83 2.27 -27.12
C SER A 52 -2.74 1.21 -27.72
N THR A 53 -2.22 0.29 -28.54
CA THR A 53 -3.05 -0.81 -29.09
C THR A 53 -3.60 -1.75 -28.03
N VAL A 54 -2.98 -1.80 -26.85
CA VAL A 54 -3.36 -2.71 -25.76
C VAL A 54 -4.19 -2.00 -24.69
N PHE A 55 -3.83 -0.77 -24.35
CA PHE A 55 -4.38 -0.05 -23.20
C PHE A 55 -5.27 1.14 -23.60
N GLY A 56 -5.41 1.41 -24.89
CA GLY A 56 -6.11 2.59 -25.43
C GLY A 56 -5.17 3.75 -25.69
N ASP A 57 -5.60 4.73 -26.49
CA ASP A 57 -4.76 5.88 -26.86
C ASP A 57 -4.55 6.88 -25.74
N ASP A 58 -5.39 6.81 -24.70
CA ASP A 58 -5.44 7.72 -23.56
C ASP A 58 -4.68 7.17 -22.33
N TRP A 59 -3.93 6.07 -22.47
CA TRP A 59 -3.25 5.41 -21.34
C TRP A 59 -2.24 6.31 -20.61
N ASP A 60 -1.64 7.27 -21.30
CA ASP A 60 -0.67 8.24 -20.78
C ASP A 60 -1.25 9.66 -20.59
N ASP A 61 -2.54 9.84 -20.84
CA ASP A 61 -3.21 11.10 -20.56
C ASP A 61 -3.07 11.50 -19.10
N ILE A 62 -2.87 12.79 -18.87
CA ILE A 62 -2.57 13.34 -17.55
C ILE A 62 -3.67 13.00 -16.50
N GLU A 63 -4.93 12.91 -16.94
CA GLU A 63 -6.04 12.58 -16.05
C GLU A 63 -6.02 11.11 -15.66
N ASN A 64 -5.75 10.21 -16.61
CA ASN A 64 -5.61 8.78 -16.36
C ASN A 64 -4.40 8.50 -15.46
N VAL A 65 -3.25 9.13 -15.73
CA VAL A 65 -2.04 9.00 -14.90
C VAL A 65 -2.29 9.52 -13.48
N ARG A 66 -3.01 10.62 -13.30
CA ARG A 66 -3.41 11.11 -11.97
C ARG A 66 -4.34 10.14 -11.26
N MET A 67 -5.25 9.50 -11.98
CA MET A 67 -6.12 8.46 -11.42
C MET A 67 -5.30 7.24 -10.96
N TYR A 68 -4.37 6.75 -11.77
CA TYR A 68 -3.45 5.66 -11.39
C TYR A 68 -2.63 6.03 -10.16
N GLN A 69 -2.08 7.24 -10.12
CA GLN A 69 -1.33 7.73 -8.97
C GLN A 69 -2.19 7.81 -7.70
N LYS A 70 -3.44 8.28 -7.82
CA LYS A 70 -4.40 8.31 -6.70
C LYS A 70 -4.64 6.90 -6.15
N ARG A 71 -4.85 5.92 -7.02
CA ARG A 71 -5.04 4.52 -6.65
C ARG A 71 -3.79 3.92 -6.01
N TYR A 72 -2.61 4.22 -6.57
CA TYR A 72 -1.33 3.83 -5.98
C TYR A 72 -1.17 4.39 -4.56
N ASN A 73 -1.39 5.69 -4.39
CA ASN A 73 -1.29 6.34 -3.07
C ASN A 73 -2.32 5.79 -2.07
N GLN A 74 -3.53 5.46 -2.53
CA GLN A 74 -4.56 4.83 -1.70
C GLN A 74 -4.08 3.50 -1.13
N VAL A 75 -3.45 2.67 -1.94
CA VAL A 75 -2.93 1.37 -1.51
C VAL A 75 -1.70 1.52 -0.62
N MET A 76 -0.78 2.45 -0.95
CA MET A 76 0.44 2.66 -0.16
C MET A 76 0.15 3.25 1.22
N ASN A 77 -0.88 4.09 1.34
CA ASN A 77 -1.29 4.72 2.60
C ASN A 77 -2.33 3.92 3.40
N LEU A 78 -2.60 2.67 3.00
CA LEU A 78 -3.54 1.81 3.70
C LEU A 78 -3.02 1.46 5.09
N ASP A 79 -3.91 1.49 6.09
CA ASP A 79 -3.60 0.92 7.40
C ASP A 79 -3.70 -0.62 7.37
N TYR A 80 -2.61 -1.25 7.02
CA TYR A 80 -2.52 -2.70 6.89
C TYR A 80 -2.85 -3.46 8.19
N LYS A 81 -2.60 -2.86 9.35
CA LYS A 81 -2.96 -3.46 10.65
C LYS A 81 -4.45 -3.68 10.81
N ARG A 82 -5.25 -2.87 10.10
CA ARG A 82 -6.69 -3.00 10.05
C ARG A 82 -7.15 -4.29 9.36
N LEU A 83 -6.39 -4.83 8.41
CA LEU A 83 -6.72 -6.06 7.70
C LEU A 83 -6.98 -7.22 8.66
N LYS A 84 -6.12 -7.38 9.68
CA LYS A 84 -6.29 -8.40 10.71
C LYS A 84 -7.63 -8.25 11.44
N SER A 85 -7.99 -7.04 11.84
CA SER A 85 -9.24 -6.80 12.56
C SER A 85 -10.47 -7.09 11.69
N LEU A 86 -10.43 -6.73 10.39
CA LEU A 86 -11.49 -7.03 9.43
C LEU A 86 -11.64 -8.54 9.19
N ARG A 87 -10.52 -9.25 9.03
CA ARG A 87 -10.54 -10.72 8.90
C ARG A 87 -11.16 -11.39 10.12
N VAL A 88 -10.75 -11.00 11.31
CA VAL A 88 -11.28 -11.54 12.57
C VAL A 88 -12.79 -11.21 12.72
N LYS A 89 -13.19 -9.99 12.37
CA LYS A 89 -14.62 -9.59 12.36
C LYS A 89 -15.48 -10.48 11.47
N LYS A 90 -14.93 -10.96 10.35
CA LYS A 90 -15.60 -11.93 9.45
C LYS A 90 -15.36 -13.40 9.85
N CYS A 91 -14.84 -13.66 11.04
CA CYS A 91 -14.57 -15.01 11.57
C CYS A 91 -13.67 -15.86 10.64
N LEU A 92 -12.74 -15.21 9.92
CA LEU A 92 -11.83 -15.90 9.03
C LEU A 92 -10.51 -16.22 9.72
N THR A 93 -10.06 -17.47 9.58
CA THR A 93 -8.66 -17.83 9.87
C THR A 93 -7.74 -17.33 8.77
N LEU A 94 -6.43 -17.17 9.05
CA LEU A 94 -5.44 -16.81 8.01
C LEU A 94 -5.45 -17.81 6.84
N GLY A 95 -5.61 -19.11 7.12
CA GLY A 95 -5.69 -20.13 6.06
C GLY A 95 -6.91 -19.96 5.16
N LYS A 96 -8.09 -19.67 5.72
CA LYS A 96 -9.30 -19.40 4.93
C LYS A 96 -9.13 -18.12 4.10
N ALA A 97 -8.57 -17.07 4.67
CA ALA A 97 -8.28 -15.84 3.94
C ALA A 97 -7.29 -16.08 2.79
N ALA A 98 -6.25 -16.87 3.00
CA ALA A 98 -5.28 -17.24 1.97
C ALA A 98 -5.94 -17.95 0.78
N ILE A 99 -6.88 -18.86 1.04
CA ILE A 99 -7.64 -19.56 -0.01
C ILE A 99 -8.54 -18.58 -0.77
N ILE A 100 -9.33 -17.76 -0.07
CA ILE A 100 -10.26 -16.79 -0.67
C ILE A 100 -9.53 -15.83 -1.60
N PHE A 101 -8.40 -15.27 -1.14
CA PHE A 101 -7.64 -14.29 -1.91
C PHE A 101 -6.57 -14.91 -2.81
N LYS A 102 -6.55 -16.22 -2.97
CA LYS A 102 -5.59 -16.95 -3.81
C LYS A 102 -4.13 -16.55 -3.53
N MET A 103 -3.82 -16.36 -2.25
CA MET A 103 -2.49 -15.97 -1.77
C MET A 103 -1.88 -17.03 -0.88
N SER A 104 -0.55 -17.01 -0.71
CA SER A 104 0.06 -17.85 0.32
C SER A 104 -0.31 -17.34 1.72
N TYR A 105 -0.41 -18.25 2.69
CA TYR A 105 -0.58 -17.93 4.11
C TYR A 105 0.41 -16.84 4.57
N LYS A 106 1.69 -17.00 4.23
CA LYS A 106 2.75 -16.05 4.57
C LYS A 106 2.50 -14.66 3.97
N THR A 107 1.96 -14.61 2.74
CA THR A 107 1.63 -13.31 2.10
C THR A 107 0.55 -12.58 2.86
N VAL A 108 -0.54 -13.27 3.25
CA VAL A 108 -1.63 -12.66 4.04
C VAL A 108 -1.12 -12.18 5.39
N GLU A 109 -0.30 -12.99 6.07
CA GLU A 109 0.32 -12.63 7.34
C GLU A 109 1.19 -11.37 7.24
N GLN A 110 2.04 -11.30 6.20
CA GLN A 110 2.92 -10.15 5.96
C GLN A 110 2.11 -8.88 5.63
N LEU A 111 1.02 -9.00 4.86
CA LEU A 111 0.10 -7.88 4.62
C LEU A 111 -0.51 -7.37 5.94
N GLU A 112 -1.01 -8.27 6.80
CA GLU A 112 -1.60 -7.89 8.09
C GLU A 112 -0.61 -7.26 9.07
N LYS A 113 0.69 -7.60 8.96
CA LYS A 113 1.76 -6.97 9.72
C LYS A 113 2.22 -5.63 9.15
N GLY A 114 1.83 -5.31 7.91
CA GLY A 114 2.33 -4.14 7.19
C GLY A 114 3.77 -4.31 6.70
N GLU A 115 4.29 -5.53 6.67
CA GLU A 115 5.61 -5.87 6.14
C GLU A 115 5.60 -5.97 4.61
N ARG A 116 4.42 -5.97 4.03
CA ARG A 116 4.20 -6.07 2.59
C ARG A 116 3.00 -5.23 2.19
N THR A 117 3.04 -4.70 0.97
CA THR A 117 1.92 -3.99 0.33
C THR A 117 1.26 -4.87 -0.76
N PHE A 118 0.07 -4.51 -1.21
CA PHE A 118 -0.50 -5.12 -2.40
C PHE A 118 0.38 -4.82 -3.60
N LYS A 119 0.58 -5.81 -4.47
CA LYS A 119 1.43 -5.66 -5.65
C LYS A 119 0.79 -4.83 -6.76
N HIS A 120 -0.53 -4.91 -6.86
CA HIS A 120 -1.33 -4.34 -7.95
C HIS A 120 -2.67 -3.90 -7.41
N TYR A 121 -3.26 -2.89 -8.06
CA TYR A 121 -4.56 -2.36 -7.68
C TYR A 121 -5.71 -3.39 -7.77
N PRO A 122 -5.82 -4.25 -8.81
CA PRO A 122 -6.85 -5.30 -8.85
C PRO A 122 -6.83 -6.24 -7.64
N GLN A 123 -5.63 -6.60 -7.15
CA GLN A 123 -5.50 -7.41 -5.95
C GLN A 123 -6.06 -6.70 -4.71
N TYR A 124 -5.81 -5.41 -4.58
CA TYR A 124 -6.41 -4.58 -3.53
C TYR A 124 -7.93 -4.49 -3.67
N GLN A 125 -8.45 -4.34 -4.91
CA GLN A 125 -9.89 -4.26 -5.16
C GLN A 125 -10.62 -5.55 -4.73
N GLU A 126 -10.06 -6.73 -4.97
CA GLU A 126 -10.62 -8.00 -4.50
C GLU A 126 -10.74 -7.99 -2.97
N PHE A 127 -9.71 -7.53 -2.26
CA PHE A 127 -9.76 -7.38 -0.81
C PHE A 127 -10.81 -6.35 -0.37
N ALA A 128 -10.83 -5.20 -1.01
CA ALA A 128 -11.73 -4.12 -0.65
C ALA A 128 -13.20 -4.50 -0.86
N SER A 129 -13.52 -5.17 -1.96
CA SER A 129 -14.86 -5.66 -2.26
C SER A 129 -15.31 -6.73 -1.26
N PHE A 130 -14.42 -7.67 -0.93
CA PHE A 130 -14.73 -8.73 0.04
C PHE A 130 -15.05 -8.17 1.44
N TYR A 131 -14.38 -7.11 1.85
CA TYR A 131 -14.63 -6.43 3.11
C TYR A 131 -15.66 -5.30 3.01
N GLU A 132 -16.50 -5.29 1.93
CA GLU A 132 -17.58 -4.31 1.73
C GLU A 132 -17.06 -2.86 1.76
N ASN A 133 -15.91 -2.64 1.15
CA ASN A 133 -15.21 -1.35 1.16
C ASN A 133 -14.86 -0.80 2.55
N ASP A 134 -14.93 -1.60 3.60
CA ASP A 134 -14.52 -1.16 4.94
C ASP A 134 -13.06 -0.70 5.00
N LEU A 135 -12.22 -1.16 4.05
CA LEU A 135 -10.85 -0.69 3.89
C LEU A 135 -10.76 0.77 3.42
N LEU A 136 -11.78 1.26 2.72
CA LEU A 136 -11.83 2.62 2.18
C LEU A 136 -12.36 3.65 3.20
N LYS A 137 -13.03 3.18 4.25
CA LYS A 137 -13.58 4.08 5.26
C LYS A 137 -12.43 4.70 6.07
N PRO A 138 -12.34 6.03 6.12
CA PRO A 138 -11.35 6.67 6.97
C PRO A 138 -11.53 6.14 8.40
N ILE A 139 -10.41 5.89 9.06
CA ILE A 139 -10.43 5.52 10.48
C ILE A 139 -11.00 6.73 11.21
N GLN A 140 -12.27 6.64 11.64
CA GLN A 140 -12.77 7.55 12.62
C GLN A 140 -11.97 7.27 13.90
N ARG A 141 -10.86 7.99 14.06
CA ARG A 141 -10.17 8.04 15.34
C ARG A 141 -11.23 8.57 16.31
N LYS A 142 -11.86 7.68 17.09
CA LYS A 142 -12.56 8.15 18.29
C LYS A 142 -11.56 9.10 18.93
N LYS A 143 -11.91 10.39 19.00
CA LYS A 143 -11.20 11.31 19.88
C LYS A 143 -11.17 10.54 21.19
N LYS A 144 -10.00 10.00 21.56
CA LYS A 144 -9.82 9.59 22.94
C LYS A 144 -10.19 10.84 23.67
N ASP A 145 -11.30 10.79 24.39
CA ASP A 145 -11.55 11.79 25.42
C ASP A 145 -10.24 11.81 26.17
N SER A 146 -9.45 12.83 25.87
CA SER A 146 -8.20 13.06 26.53
C SER A 146 -8.60 13.45 27.94
N LYS A 147 -8.88 12.41 28.76
CA LYS A 147 -8.75 12.63 30.18
C LYS A 147 -7.40 13.30 30.32
N PRO A 148 -7.36 14.53 30.84
CA PRO A 148 -6.10 15.23 30.97
C PRO A 148 -5.15 14.21 31.61
N VAL A 149 -4.09 13.85 30.86
CA VAL A 149 -3.03 13.04 31.43
C VAL A 149 -2.56 13.88 32.60
N HIS A 150 -2.91 13.46 33.80
CA HIS A 150 -2.40 14.08 35.02
C HIS A 150 -0.88 13.87 34.92
N TYR A 151 -0.21 14.85 34.34
CA TYR A 151 1.24 14.94 34.46
C TYR A 151 1.50 14.99 35.99
N MET A 152 1.89 13.85 36.54
CA MET A 152 2.49 13.86 37.86
C MET A 152 3.68 14.80 37.75
N THR A 153 3.51 16.01 38.25
CA THR A 153 4.59 17.00 38.25
C THR A 153 5.79 16.37 38.94
N PHE A 154 6.96 16.59 38.39
CA PHE A 154 8.26 16.11 38.92
C PHE A 154 8.42 16.26 40.46
N LYS A 155 7.71 17.20 41.06
CA LYS A 155 7.64 17.41 42.53
C LYS A 155 7.11 16.18 43.31
N ASN A 156 6.26 15.37 42.72
CA ASN A 156 5.70 14.19 43.39
C ASN A 156 6.59 12.95 43.27
N ILE A 157 7.49 12.93 42.30
CA ILE A 157 8.48 11.83 42.10
C ILE A 157 9.67 12.04 43.04
N ALA A 158 10.09 13.29 43.25
CA ALA A 158 11.20 13.63 44.16
C ALA A 158 10.91 13.33 45.63
N LYS A 159 9.63 13.37 46.07
CA LYS A 159 9.24 13.05 47.44
C LYS A 159 9.34 11.56 47.80
N ARG A 160 9.48 10.65 46.82
CA ARG A 160 9.54 9.20 47.02
C ARG A 160 10.92 8.59 46.94
N GLY A 161 11.99 9.38 46.77
CA GLY A 161 13.38 8.92 46.83
C GLY A 161 13.79 7.85 45.80
N SER A 162 13.01 7.65 44.74
CA SER A 162 13.35 6.67 43.70
C SER A 162 13.43 7.34 42.34
N LYS A 163 14.59 7.23 41.68
CA LYS A 163 14.78 7.62 40.29
C LYS A 163 14.35 6.45 39.38
N ILE A 164 13.55 6.73 38.38
CA ILE A 164 13.17 5.75 37.35
C ILE A 164 14.03 6.03 36.10
N CYS A 165 14.72 5.02 35.61
CA CYS A 165 15.44 5.12 34.36
C CYS A 165 14.46 5.17 33.19
N TRP A 166 14.50 6.25 32.40
CA TRP A 166 13.62 6.50 31.27
C TRP A 166 13.75 5.49 30.14
N GLN A 167 14.92 4.88 29.98
CA GLN A 167 15.18 3.93 28.93
C GLN A 167 14.71 2.51 29.24
N THR A 168 14.65 2.12 30.48
CA THR A 168 14.36 0.74 30.89
C THR A 168 13.12 0.58 31.78
N GLY A 169 12.54 1.67 32.27
CA GLY A 169 11.41 1.63 33.22
C GLY A 169 11.72 1.01 34.58
N LYS A 170 12.98 0.70 34.86
CA LYS A 170 13.40 0.06 36.13
C LYS A 170 13.73 1.10 37.19
N ARG A 171 13.36 0.80 38.42
CA ARG A 171 13.76 1.59 39.61
C ARG A 171 15.27 1.42 39.82
N ILE A 172 15.97 2.53 39.96
CA ILE A 172 17.36 2.57 40.40
C ILE A 172 17.33 2.79 41.91
N GLN A 173 17.80 1.80 42.69
CA GLN A 173 18.15 1.98 44.09
C GLN A 173 19.50 2.72 44.15
N LEU A 174 19.53 3.84 44.81
CA LEU A 174 20.75 4.57 45.14
C LEU A 174 21.35 3.99 46.43
#